data_88663c60a860c9102703e50e32917916
#
_entry.id   88663c60a860c9102703e50e32917916
#
_cell.length_a   1.000
_cell.length_b   1.000
_cell.length_c   1.000
_cell.angle_alpha   90.00
_cell.angle_beta   90.00
_cell.angle_gamma   90.00
#
_symmetry.space_group_name_H-M   'P 1'
#
loop_
_entity.id
_entity.type
_entity.pdbx_description
1 polymer ?
#
loop_
_entity_poly.entity_id
_entity_poly.type
_entity_poly.pdbx_seq_one_letter_code
_entity_poly.pdbx_strand_id
1 'polypeptide(L)'
;DSHQNKIFSSKYSKKKYVPFVSISINSTEGIYFAQNYKKDTSSFCFECLFPKTDKNHRCLNSAMIGPVAGMVTSLACTKIIFALASNSLDLKNEINLIDLLTSDINKLQLSKTNCSH
;
A
#
# COMPACT_ATOMS: atom_id res chain seq x y z
N ASP A 1 -9.97 2.81 9.75
CA ASP A 1 -8.76 2.20 9.21
C ASP A 1 -8.52 0.86 9.90
N SER A 2 -8.75 -0.24 9.22
CA SER A 2 -8.51 -1.57 9.73
C SER A 2 -7.85 -2.44 8.66
N HIS A 3 -7.07 -3.43 9.11
CA HIS A 3 -6.45 -4.41 8.22
C HIS A 3 -7.50 -5.15 7.37
N GLN A 4 -8.64 -5.50 7.96
CA GLN A 4 -9.75 -6.14 7.23
C GLN A 4 -10.31 -5.26 6.10
N ASN A 5 -10.48 -3.97 6.34
CA ASN A 5 -10.94 -3.03 5.32
C ASN A 5 -9.96 -2.93 4.16
N LYS A 6 -8.66 -2.95 4.43
CA LYS A 6 -7.62 -2.94 3.39
C LYS A 6 -7.66 -4.22 2.54
N ILE A 7 -7.81 -5.40 3.17
CA ILE A 7 -8.00 -6.67 2.46
C ILE A 7 -9.25 -6.63 1.60
N PHE A 8 -10.39 -6.20 2.16
CA PHE A 8 -11.64 -6.11 1.42
C PHE A 8 -11.52 -5.16 0.23
N SER A 9 -10.98 -3.97 0.43
CA SER A 9 -10.77 -2.98 -0.64
C SER A 9 -9.84 -3.50 -1.73
N SER A 10 -8.76 -4.19 -1.37
CA SER A 10 -7.84 -4.80 -2.33
C SER A 10 -8.53 -5.87 -3.18
N LYS A 11 -9.33 -6.76 -2.56
CA LYS A 11 -10.11 -7.79 -3.27
C LYS A 11 -11.15 -7.16 -4.21
N TYR A 12 -11.84 -6.13 -3.74
CA TYR A 12 -12.81 -5.40 -4.56
C TYR A 12 -12.14 -4.73 -5.76
N SER A 13 -11.01 -4.05 -5.55
CA SER A 13 -10.23 -3.42 -6.61
C SER A 13 -9.76 -4.43 -7.64
N LYS A 14 -9.29 -5.60 -7.22
CA LYS A 14 -8.92 -6.71 -8.10
C LYS A 14 -10.10 -7.18 -8.94
N LYS A 15 -11.26 -7.40 -8.33
CA LYS A 15 -12.49 -7.80 -9.02
C LYS A 15 -12.98 -6.79 -10.06
N LYS A 16 -12.73 -5.50 -9.79
CA LYS A 16 -13.14 -4.39 -10.68
C LYS A 16 -12.05 -3.94 -11.65
N TYR A 17 -10.87 -4.57 -11.62
CA TYR A 17 -9.74 -4.19 -12.47
C TYR A 17 -9.33 -2.72 -12.31
N VAL A 18 -9.38 -2.22 -11.09
CA VAL A 18 -8.96 -0.85 -10.77
C VAL A 18 -7.71 -0.86 -9.90
N PRO A 19 -6.84 0.15 -10.02
CA PRO A 19 -5.68 0.27 -9.15
C PRO A 19 -6.07 0.38 -7.68
N PHE A 20 -5.23 -0.19 -6.82
CA PHE A 20 -5.37 -0.12 -5.37
C PHE A 20 -4.13 0.51 -4.76
N VAL A 21 -4.33 1.47 -3.89
CA VAL A 21 -3.27 2.09 -3.10
C VAL A 21 -3.64 2.04 -1.63
N SER A 22 -2.70 1.65 -0.81
CA SER A 22 -2.84 1.65 0.65
C SER A 22 -1.65 2.31 1.29
N ILE A 23 -1.90 3.08 2.32
CA ILE A 23 -0.88 3.62 3.21
C ILE A 23 -1.11 3.09 4.62
N SER A 24 -0.03 2.88 5.33
CA SER A 24 -0.03 2.54 6.77
C SER A 24 1.04 3.39 7.44
N ILE A 25 0.75 3.85 8.64
CA ILE A 25 1.65 4.73 9.38
C ILE A 25 1.76 4.18 10.80
N ASN A 26 2.98 4.09 11.29
CA ASN A 26 3.27 3.65 12.65
C ASN A 26 4.43 4.47 13.19
N SER A 27 4.16 5.33 14.17
CA SER A 27 5.15 6.23 14.78
C SER A 27 5.88 7.08 13.72
N THR A 28 7.14 6.79 13.45
CA THR A 28 8.02 7.50 12.49
C THR A 28 8.11 6.81 11.14
N GLU A 29 7.47 5.67 11.00
CA GLU A 29 7.52 4.84 9.80
C GLU A 29 6.23 4.89 9.00
N GLY A 30 6.35 4.75 7.70
CA GLY A 30 5.23 4.62 6.79
C GLY A 30 5.42 3.50 5.77
N ILE A 31 4.31 2.91 5.38
CA ILE A 31 4.27 1.93 4.30
C ILE A 31 3.33 2.46 3.23
N TYR A 32 3.85 2.60 2.03
CA TYR A 32 3.06 2.82 0.82
C TYR A 32 3.03 1.51 0.02
N PHE A 33 1.85 1.04 -0.29
CA PHE A 33 1.62 -0.13 -1.14
C PHE A 33 0.75 0.26 -2.32
N ALA A 34 1.17 -0.10 -3.53
CA ALA A 34 0.39 0.13 -4.74
C ALA A 34 0.33 -1.14 -5.59
N GLN A 35 -0.84 -1.37 -6.17
CA GLN A 35 -1.14 -2.50 -7.04
C GLN A 35 -1.97 -2.04 -8.24
N ASN A 36 -1.52 -2.37 -9.43
CA ASN A 36 -2.24 -2.03 -10.66
C ASN A 36 -2.97 -3.27 -11.24
N TYR A 37 -4.13 -3.56 -10.72
CA TYR A 37 -4.95 -4.69 -11.16
C TYR A 37 -5.50 -4.54 -12.58
N LYS A 38 -5.44 -3.36 -13.17
CA LYS A 38 -5.83 -3.14 -14.57
C LYS A 38 -4.85 -3.80 -15.55
N LYS A 39 -3.57 -3.81 -15.19
CA LYS A 39 -2.50 -4.37 -16.03
C LYS A 39 -2.15 -5.82 -15.67
N ASP A 40 -2.28 -6.18 -14.41
CA ASP A 40 -1.84 -7.49 -13.92
C ASP A 40 -2.73 -8.00 -12.78
N THR A 41 -3.60 -8.93 -13.11
CA THR A 41 -4.50 -9.59 -12.16
C THR A 41 -3.86 -10.80 -11.47
N SER A 42 -2.73 -11.28 -11.97
CA SER A 42 -2.00 -12.44 -11.43
C SER A 42 -1.00 -12.07 -10.33
N SER A 43 -0.78 -10.78 -10.14
CA SER A 43 0.16 -10.27 -9.15
C SER A 43 -0.39 -10.33 -7.73
N PHE A 44 0.49 -10.18 -6.76
CA PHE A 44 0.15 -10.15 -5.33
C PHE A 44 -1.06 -9.30 -5.02
N CYS A 45 -1.91 -9.77 -4.14
CA CYS A 45 -2.89 -8.91 -3.49
C CYS A 45 -2.37 -8.46 -2.12
N PHE A 46 -3.06 -7.52 -1.51
CA PHE A 46 -2.71 -7.03 -0.17
C PHE A 46 -2.64 -8.16 0.86
N GLU A 47 -3.56 -9.15 0.78
CA GLU A 47 -3.59 -10.28 1.71
C GLU A 47 -2.40 -11.24 1.55
N CYS A 48 -1.82 -11.36 0.34
CA CYS A 48 -0.61 -12.18 0.13
C CYS A 48 0.59 -11.64 0.90
N LEU A 49 0.70 -10.32 1.01
CA LEU A 49 1.81 -9.65 1.67
C LEU A 49 1.55 -9.42 3.16
N PHE A 50 0.31 -9.18 3.49
CA PHE A 50 -0.14 -8.90 4.85
C PHE A 50 -1.26 -9.89 5.22
N PRO A 51 -0.93 -11.17 5.43
CA PRO A 51 -1.94 -12.19 5.75
C PRO A 51 -2.62 -11.86 7.08
N LYS A 52 -3.86 -12.33 7.23
CA LYS A 52 -4.55 -12.24 8.51
C LYS A 52 -3.75 -13.00 9.55
N THR A 53 -3.27 -12.31 10.54
CA THR A 53 -2.75 -12.94 11.75
C THR A 53 -3.89 -13.03 12.76
N ASP A 54 -4.15 -14.23 13.29
CA ASP A 54 -5.18 -14.47 14.34
C ASP A 54 -4.85 -13.78 15.67
N LYS A 55 -3.67 -13.24 15.78
CA LYS A 55 -3.29 -12.41 16.92
C LYS A 55 -3.91 -11.04 16.72
N ASN A 56 -4.78 -10.66 17.65
CA ASN A 56 -5.21 -9.28 17.87
C ASN A 56 -3.96 -8.38 18.02
N HIS A 57 -3.30 -8.11 16.93
CA HIS A 57 -2.42 -6.95 16.87
C HIS A 57 -3.33 -5.73 16.94
N ARG A 58 -3.84 -5.47 18.16
CA ARG A 58 -4.18 -4.12 18.53
C ARG A 58 -2.95 -3.34 18.10
N CYS A 59 -3.10 -2.40 17.20
CA CYS A 59 -2.11 -1.35 17.02
C CYS A 59 -1.78 -0.91 18.43
N LEU A 60 -0.68 -1.39 18.98
CA LEU A 60 -0.16 -0.89 20.23
C LEU A 60 -0.15 0.60 20.04
N ASN A 61 -0.70 1.34 20.98
CA ASN A 61 -0.90 2.79 20.98
C ASN A 61 0.38 3.57 20.61
N SER A 62 0.92 3.31 19.43
CA SER A 62 2.02 4.10 18.90
C SER A 62 1.40 5.42 18.43
N ALA A 63 1.70 6.46 19.16
CA ALA A 63 1.30 7.79 18.79
C ALA A 63 1.74 8.07 17.35
N MET A 64 0.79 8.39 16.49
CA MET A 64 1.08 8.77 15.11
C MET A 64 1.55 10.22 15.11
N ILE A 65 2.72 10.47 14.55
CA ILE A 65 3.26 11.81 14.41
C ILE A 65 2.67 12.46 13.17
N GLY A 66 2.00 13.60 13.33
CA GLY A 66 1.32 14.29 12.23
C GLY A 66 2.17 14.55 11.00
N PRO A 67 3.41 15.05 11.11
CA PRO A 67 4.32 15.24 9.98
C PRO A 67 4.59 13.95 9.19
N VAL A 68 4.70 12.79 9.86
CA VAL A 68 4.88 11.48 9.21
C VAL A 68 3.66 11.14 8.35
N ALA A 69 2.47 11.32 8.92
CA ALA A 69 1.22 11.10 8.20
C ALA A 69 1.13 12.02 6.97
N GLY A 70 1.45 13.29 7.12
CA GLY A 70 1.47 14.27 6.04
C GLY A 70 2.41 13.87 4.91
N MET A 71 3.64 13.48 5.23
CA MET A 71 4.65 13.13 4.23
C MET A 71 4.29 11.85 3.46
N VAL A 72 3.90 10.79 4.16
CA VAL A 72 3.52 9.51 3.52
C VAL A 72 2.28 9.69 2.64
N THR A 73 1.29 10.46 3.11
CA THR A 73 0.08 10.76 2.33
C THR A 73 0.41 11.61 1.11
N SER A 74 1.25 12.63 1.24
CA SER A 74 1.67 13.48 0.11
C SER A 74 2.42 12.69 -0.97
N LEU A 75 3.30 11.77 -0.57
CA LEU A 75 3.97 10.86 -1.48
C LEU A 75 2.96 9.99 -2.25
N ALA A 76 2.01 9.39 -1.55
CA ALA A 76 0.97 8.56 -2.16
C ALA A 76 0.10 9.37 -3.13
N CYS A 77 -0.38 10.54 -2.72
CA CYS A 77 -1.20 11.42 -3.55
C CYS A 77 -0.45 11.87 -4.80
N THR A 78 0.82 12.24 -4.68
CA THR A 78 1.65 12.63 -5.82
C THR A 78 1.72 11.51 -6.85
N LYS A 79 2.00 10.28 -6.44
CA LYS A 79 2.05 9.12 -7.35
C LYS A 79 0.69 8.86 -8.03
N ILE A 80 -0.41 8.97 -7.29
CA ILE A 80 -1.76 8.80 -7.83
C ILE A 80 -2.07 9.88 -8.86
N ILE A 81 -1.79 11.15 -8.54
CA ILE A 81 -2.06 12.28 -9.44
C ILE A 81 -1.28 12.12 -10.75
N PHE A 82 0.02 11.77 -10.68
CA PHE A 82 0.82 11.53 -11.87
C PHE A 82 0.30 10.35 -12.69
N ALA A 83 -0.11 9.25 -12.05
CA ALA A 83 -0.69 8.10 -12.74
C ALA A 83 -2.00 8.44 -13.45
N LEU A 84 -2.83 9.30 -12.87
CA LEU A 84 -4.07 9.79 -13.49
C LEU A 84 -3.80 10.77 -14.62
N ALA A 85 -2.88 11.72 -14.41
CA ALA A 85 -2.55 12.75 -15.38
C ALA A 85 -1.88 12.20 -16.65
N SER A 86 -1.06 11.16 -16.52
CA SER A 86 -0.38 10.52 -17.65
C SER A 86 -1.31 9.63 -18.49
N ASN A 87 -2.59 9.55 -18.18
CA ASN A 87 -3.57 8.68 -18.83
C ASN A 87 -3.18 7.18 -18.87
N SER A 88 -2.07 6.83 -18.25
CA SER A 88 -1.51 5.48 -18.26
C SER A 88 -1.97 4.65 -17.07
N LEU A 89 -2.47 5.30 -16.00
CA LEU A 89 -2.71 4.66 -14.70
C LEU A 89 -1.53 3.74 -14.29
N ASP A 90 -0.32 4.17 -14.62
CA ASP A 90 0.89 3.36 -14.49
C ASP A 90 1.42 3.38 -13.06
N LEU A 91 0.54 3.03 -12.12
CA LEU A 91 0.97 2.68 -10.79
C LEU A 91 1.74 1.36 -10.89
N LYS A 92 3.02 1.42 -10.55
CA LYS A 92 3.84 0.22 -10.48
C LYS A 92 3.45 -0.60 -9.26
N ASN A 93 3.46 -1.91 -9.41
CA ASN A 93 3.30 -2.84 -8.28
C ASN A 93 4.52 -2.70 -7.37
N GLU A 94 4.38 -1.96 -6.28
CA GLU A 94 5.51 -1.63 -5.40
C GLU A 94 5.10 -1.50 -3.93
N ILE A 95 6.06 -1.74 -3.07
CA ILE A 95 6.01 -1.35 -1.66
C ILE A 95 7.13 -0.35 -1.43
N ASN A 96 6.84 0.75 -0.76
CA ASN A 96 7.86 1.64 -0.22
C ASN A 96 7.76 1.62 1.31
N LEU A 97 8.87 1.28 1.94
CA LEU A 97 9.07 1.38 3.37
C LEU A 97 9.78 2.69 3.63
N ILE A 98 9.17 3.55 4.40
CA ILE A 98 9.62 4.93 4.65
C ILE A 98 9.93 5.05 6.13
N ASP A 99 11.17 5.37 6.46
CA ASP A 99 11.58 5.74 7.81
C ASP A 99 11.99 7.21 7.81
N LEU A 100 11.22 8.04 8.50
CA LEU A 100 11.46 9.48 8.54
C LEU A 100 12.50 9.90 9.58
N LEU A 101 12.86 9.05 10.52
CA LEU A 101 13.97 9.33 11.43
C LEU A 101 15.31 9.26 10.72
N THR A 102 15.49 8.23 9.88
CA THR A 102 16.71 8.04 9.10
C THR A 102 16.65 8.71 7.74
N SER A 103 15.45 9.16 7.32
CA SER A 103 15.18 9.68 5.97
C SER A 103 15.35 8.62 4.87
N ASP A 104 15.24 7.35 5.20
CA ASP A 104 15.38 6.25 4.26
C ASP A 104 14.04 5.90 3.60
N ILE A 105 14.09 5.68 2.30
CA ILE A 105 12.97 5.15 1.52
C ILE A 105 13.44 3.90 0.78
N ASN A 106 13.05 2.74 1.29
CA ASN A 106 13.36 1.46 0.72
C ASN A 106 12.23 1.00 -0.20
N LYS A 107 12.53 0.88 -1.49
CA LYS A 107 11.59 0.45 -2.50
C LYS A 107 11.76 -1.03 -2.80
N LEU A 108 10.70 -1.81 -2.59
CA LEU A 108 10.65 -3.21 -2.93
C LEU A 108 9.77 -3.40 -4.18
N GLN A 109 10.36 -3.94 -5.23
CA GLN A 109 9.58 -4.41 -6.38
C GLN A 109 9.07 -5.81 -6.10
N LEU A 110 7.76 -5.99 -6.30
CA LEU A 110 7.12 -7.28 -6.13
C LEU A 110 7.30 -8.10 -7.39
N SER A 111 7.98 -9.23 -7.28
CA SER A 111 8.07 -10.21 -8.36
C SER A 111 6.73 -10.93 -8.53
N LYS A 112 6.43 -11.38 -9.75
CA LYS A 112 5.19 -12.11 -10.04
C LYS A 112 5.13 -13.40 -9.22
N THR A 113 4.06 -13.55 -8.44
CA THR A 113 3.68 -14.82 -7.82
C THR A 113 2.23 -15.09 -8.12
N ASN A 114 1.85 -16.37 -8.19
CA ASN A 114 0.47 -16.76 -8.38
C ASN A 114 -0.33 -16.42 -7.12
N CYS A 115 -1.15 -15.38 -7.22
CA CYS A 115 -2.07 -15.02 -6.16
C CYS A 115 -3.27 -15.96 -6.21
N SER A 116 -3.50 -16.73 -5.15
CA SER A 116 -4.61 -17.68 -5.01
C SER A 116 -5.90 -17.06 -4.44
N HIS A 117 -5.90 -15.74 -4.15
CA HIS A 117 -7.04 -15.04 -3.56
C HIS A 117 -7.89 -14.31 -4.58
#